data_817f27e84ec10953602fd15c168d96c2
#
_entry.id   817f27e84ec10953602fd15c168d96c2
#
_cell.length_a   1.000
_cell.length_b   1.000
_cell.length_c   1.000
_cell.angle_alpha   90.00
_cell.angle_beta   90.00
_cell.angle_gamma   90.00
#
_symmetry.space_group_name_H-M   'P 1'
#
loop_
_entity.id
_entity.type
_entity.pdbx_description
1 polymer ?
#
loop_
_entity_poly.entity_id
_entity_poly.type
_entity_poly.pdbx_seq_one_letter_code
_entity_poly.pdbx_strand_id
1 'polypeptide(L)'
;FDWPCHGEDVKPRFTLADCDTYLTAVLEYARERFAPESISFNGTSFGGYAVLKYMHEHGSPFDSVVLRCPAVNLHEIFTGLYLTENDLDKLRRGKDAVVGFEKKFKINRQFLDSLAENDIMQYDFSAFADSMLIMHGTRDETVPIDAVRRFAEKNDLMLIEINGADHMFKDPARMSEYVNDTVDFIFS
;
A
#
# COMPACT_ATOMS: atom_id res chain seq x y z
N PHE A 1 -5.74 1.93 -12.00
CA PHE A 1 -6.46 3.13 -11.52
C PHE A 1 -5.58 3.95 -10.58
N ASP A 2 -5.92 5.22 -10.39
CA ASP A 2 -5.24 6.09 -9.43
C ASP A 2 -6.01 6.13 -8.10
N TRP A 3 -5.27 6.11 -7.00
CA TRP A 3 -5.84 6.36 -5.67
C TRP A 3 -6.30 7.81 -5.52
N PRO A 4 -7.19 8.11 -4.54
CA PRO A 4 -7.58 9.49 -4.23
C PRO A 4 -6.37 10.40 -4.09
N CYS A 5 -6.42 11.62 -4.61
CA CYS A 5 -5.32 12.59 -4.65
C CYS A 5 -4.09 12.17 -5.46
N HIS A 6 -4.13 11.06 -6.19
CA HIS A 6 -3.08 10.63 -7.12
C HIS A 6 -3.53 10.84 -8.57
N GLY A 7 -2.59 10.69 -9.52
CA GLY A 7 -2.89 10.88 -10.93
C GLY A 7 -3.55 12.22 -11.24
N GLU A 8 -4.68 12.21 -11.94
CA GLU A 8 -5.45 13.40 -12.29
C GLU A 8 -6.47 13.82 -11.23
N ASP A 9 -6.67 13.03 -10.17
CA ASP A 9 -7.60 13.40 -9.09
C ASP A 9 -7.12 14.64 -8.33
N VAL A 10 -8.03 15.60 -8.21
CA VAL A 10 -7.77 16.93 -7.62
C VAL A 10 -8.43 17.11 -6.25
N LYS A 11 -8.77 16.02 -5.55
CA LYS A 11 -9.34 16.15 -4.20
C LYS A 11 -8.41 16.95 -3.29
N PRO A 12 -8.95 17.91 -2.53
CA PRO A 12 -8.12 18.80 -1.72
C PRO A 12 -7.54 18.13 -0.48
N ARG A 13 -8.13 17.00 -0.05
CA ARG A 13 -7.75 16.30 1.17
C ARG A 13 -7.84 14.79 0.96
N PHE A 14 -6.84 14.09 1.46
CA PHE A 14 -6.74 12.65 1.40
C PHE A 14 -7.36 12.00 2.65
N THR A 15 -8.17 10.94 2.46
CA THR A 15 -8.74 10.13 3.54
C THR A 15 -8.66 8.64 3.22
N LEU A 16 -8.57 7.77 4.24
CA LEU A 16 -8.59 6.32 4.03
C LEU A 16 -9.95 5.83 3.53
N ALA A 17 -11.04 6.45 3.98
CA ALA A 17 -12.40 6.11 3.53
C ALA A 17 -12.61 6.34 2.02
N ASP A 18 -11.93 7.35 1.45
CA ASP A 18 -11.93 7.55 -0.01
C ASP A 18 -11.27 6.37 -0.73
N CYS A 19 -10.23 5.76 -0.15
CA CYS A 19 -9.56 4.59 -0.76
C CYS A 19 -10.50 3.40 -0.86
N ASP A 20 -11.28 3.10 0.17
CA ASP A 20 -12.27 2.02 0.16
C ASP A 20 -13.35 2.27 -0.89
N THR A 21 -13.85 3.50 -0.97
CA THR A 21 -14.83 3.92 -1.99
C THR A 21 -14.29 3.74 -3.40
N TYR A 22 -13.05 4.16 -3.65
CA TYR A 22 -12.42 4.05 -4.97
C TYR A 22 -12.18 2.60 -5.36
N LEU A 23 -11.65 1.77 -4.46
CA LEU A 23 -11.40 0.37 -4.75
C LEU A 23 -12.70 -0.39 -5.01
N THR A 24 -13.74 -0.15 -4.21
CA THR A 24 -15.07 -0.72 -4.43
C THR A 24 -15.60 -0.36 -5.82
N ALA A 25 -15.56 0.93 -6.19
CA ALA A 25 -16.04 1.38 -7.51
C ALA A 25 -15.23 0.78 -8.67
N VAL A 26 -13.91 0.62 -8.52
CA VAL A 26 -13.07 -0.03 -9.53
C VAL A 26 -13.42 -1.51 -9.68
N LEU A 27 -13.65 -2.22 -8.59
CA LEU A 27 -14.04 -3.63 -8.60
C LEU A 27 -15.43 -3.82 -9.24
N GLU A 28 -16.39 -2.97 -8.90
CA GLU A 28 -17.73 -2.98 -9.53
C GLU A 28 -17.64 -2.73 -11.04
N TYR A 29 -16.90 -1.68 -11.43
CA TYR A 29 -16.66 -1.39 -12.85
C TYR A 29 -15.99 -2.56 -13.58
N ALA A 30 -14.98 -3.17 -13.00
CA ALA A 30 -14.29 -4.31 -13.62
C ALA A 30 -15.23 -5.49 -13.82
N ARG A 31 -16.04 -5.82 -12.82
CA ARG A 31 -17.03 -6.91 -12.89
C ARG A 31 -18.12 -6.64 -13.92
N GLU A 32 -18.70 -5.45 -13.93
CA GLU A 32 -19.77 -5.08 -14.85
C GLU A 32 -19.28 -4.97 -16.30
N ARG A 33 -18.09 -4.41 -16.49
CA ARG A 33 -17.59 -4.09 -17.84
C ARG A 33 -16.93 -5.27 -18.54
N PHE A 34 -16.23 -6.14 -17.79
CA PHE A 34 -15.39 -7.20 -18.34
C PHE A 34 -15.86 -8.61 -17.98
N ALA A 35 -16.73 -8.76 -16.96
CA ALA A 35 -17.16 -10.05 -16.41
C ALA A 35 -15.99 -11.04 -16.26
N PRO A 36 -14.89 -10.66 -15.57
CA PRO A 36 -13.67 -11.43 -15.53
C PRO A 36 -13.88 -12.75 -14.77
N GLU A 37 -13.18 -13.81 -15.18
CA GLU A 37 -13.15 -15.09 -14.46
C GLU A 37 -12.30 -15.00 -13.19
N SER A 38 -11.25 -14.17 -13.20
CA SER A 38 -10.39 -13.89 -12.05
C SER A 38 -9.98 -12.43 -12.00
N ILE A 39 -9.74 -11.93 -10.79
CA ILE A 39 -9.23 -10.57 -10.55
C ILE A 39 -7.99 -10.68 -9.67
N SER A 40 -6.86 -10.19 -10.16
CA SER A 40 -5.64 -10.06 -9.38
C SER A 40 -5.33 -8.60 -9.07
N PHE A 41 -4.69 -8.37 -7.92
CA PHE A 41 -4.27 -7.04 -7.50
C PHE A 41 -2.75 -6.94 -7.47
N ASN A 42 -2.23 -5.89 -8.05
CA ASN A 42 -0.82 -5.52 -7.93
C ASN A 42 -0.73 -4.10 -7.34
N GLY A 43 -0.12 -3.97 -6.16
CA GLY A 43 -0.02 -2.71 -5.44
C GLY A 43 1.37 -2.40 -4.93
N THR A 44 1.73 -1.10 -4.96
CA THR A 44 3.04 -0.63 -4.49
C THR A 44 2.86 0.30 -3.30
N SER A 45 3.74 0.18 -2.29
CA SER A 45 3.88 1.14 -1.19
C SER A 45 2.53 1.42 -0.49
N PHE A 46 2.02 2.65 -0.58
CA PHE A 46 0.69 3.03 -0.07
C PHE A 46 -0.43 2.15 -0.66
N GLY A 47 -0.36 1.79 -1.96
CA GLY A 47 -1.35 0.90 -2.58
C GLY A 47 -1.41 -0.47 -1.92
N GLY A 48 -0.27 -0.99 -1.45
CA GLY A 48 -0.21 -2.20 -0.64
C GLY A 48 -0.90 -2.04 0.72
N TYR A 49 -0.66 -0.93 1.43
CA TYR A 49 -1.37 -0.62 2.67
C TYR A 49 -2.89 -0.53 2.46
N ALA A 50 -3.32 0.20 1.44
CA ALA A 50 -4.74 0.43 1.17
C ALA A 50 -5.50 -0.85 0.85
N VAL A 51 -4.90 -1.75 0.04
CA VAL A 51 -5.54 -3.05 -0.25
C VAL A 51 -5.58 -3.97 0.96
N LEU A 52 -4.53 -4.00 1.77
CA LEU A 52 -4.51 -4.79 3.01
C LEU A 52 -5.61 -4.31 3.98
N LYS A 53 -5.76 -2.99 4.17
CA LYS A 53 -6.86 -2.43 4.95
C LYS A 53 -8.21 -2.88 4.41
N TYR A 54 -8.43 -2.74 3.10
CA TYR A 54 -9.66 -3.15 2.44
C TYR A 54 -9.96 -4.64 2.67
N MET A 55 -8.95 -5.50 2.49
CA MET A 55 -9.10 -6.95 2.68
C MET A 55 -9.42 -7.31 4.14
N HIS A 56 -8.86 -6.57 5.11
CA HIS A 56 -9.20 -6.77 6.52
C HIS A 56 -10.67 -6.46 6.81
N GLU A 57 -11.21 -5.40 6.22
CA GLU A 57 -12.58 -4.93 6.49
C GLU A 57 -13.65 -5.69 5.69
N HIS A 58 -13.33 -6.14 4.47
CA HIS A 58 -14.30 -6.66 3.51
C HIS A 58 -14.02 -8.11 3.06
N GLY A 59 -12.89 -8.70 3.47
CA GLY A 59 -12.37 -9.92 2.87
C GLY A 59 -11.66 -9.65 1.52
N SER A 60 -11.00 -10.68 0.96
CA SER A 60 -10.32 -10.55 -0.33
C SER A 60 -11.29 -10.69 -1.50
N PRO A 61 -11.42 -9.67 -2.37
CA PRO A 61 -12.12 -9.79 -3.64
C PRO A 61 -11.21 -10.29 -4.77
N PHE A 62 -9.95 -10.63 -4.46
CA PHE A 62 -8.90 -10.99 -5.41
C PHE A 62 -8.52 -12.46 -5.31
N ASP A 63 -8.25 -13.08 -6.46
CA ASP A 63 -7.70 -14.44 -6.55
C ASP A 63 -6.22 -14.46 -6.23
N SER A 64 -5.47 -13.40 -6.60
CA SER A 64 -4.06 -13.22 -6.27
C SER A 64 -3.76 -11.75 -5.92
N VAL A 65 -2.88 -11.55 -4.94
CA VAL A 65 -2.42 -10.23 -4.50
C VAL A 65 -0.90 -10.17 -4.54
N VAL A 66 -0.34 -9.26 -5.29
CA VAL A 66 1.11 -9.01 -5.33
C VAL A 66 1.41 -7.62 -4.79
N LEU A 67 2.23 -7.55 -3.75
CA LEU A 67 2.56 -6.30 -3.06
C LEU A 67 4.05 -5.98 -3.23
N ARG A 68 4.35 -4.84 -3.87
CA ARG A 68 5.70 -4.33 -3.98
C ARG A 68 5.96 -3.28 -2.90
N CYS A 69 6.93 -3.52 -2.05
CA CYS A 69 7.34 -2.60 -0.98
C CYS A 69 6.13 -2.05 -0.19
N PRO A 70 5.19 -2.89 0.30
CA PRO A 70 3.99 -2.41 0.96
C PRO A 70 4.33 -1.63 2.23
N ALA A 71 3.69 -0.47 2.42
CA ALA A 71 3.89 0.40 3.58
C ALA A 71 3.12 -0.13 4.80
N VAL A 72 3.45 -1.33 5.29
CA VAL A 72 2.71 -2.03 6.36
C VAL A 72 2.70 -1.28 7.69
N ASN A 73 3.70 -0.43 7.95
CA ASN A 73 3.81 0.43 9.13
C ASN A 73 3.61 1.92 8.76
N LEU A 74 2.58 2.23 7.98
CA LEU A 74 2.38 3.53 7.35
C LEU A 74 2.33 4.71 8.34
N HIS A 75 1.74 4.53 9.53
CA HIS A 75 1.74 5.57 10.57
C HIS A 75 3.16 5.97 10.99
N GLU A 76 4.05 4.99 11.22
CA GLU A 76 5.46 5.24 11.57
C GLU A 76 6.20 5.94 10.43
N ILE A 77 5.95 5.52 9.18
CA ILE A 77 6.54 6.14 7.99
C ILE A 77 6.12 7.61 7.90
N PHE A 78 4.84 7.92 8.10
CA PHE A 78 4.37 9.31 8.07
C PHE A 78 5.01 10.15 9.19
N THR A 79 5.01 9.65 10.41
CA THR A 79 5.52 10.40 11.57
C THR A 79 7.05 10.50 11.62
N GLY A 80 7.76 9.53 11.06
CA GLY A 80 9.22 9.48 11.08
C GLY A 80 9.92 10.02 9.84
N LEU A 81 9.25 9.96 8.66
CA LEU A 81 9.89 10.31 7.38
C LEU A 81 9.24 11.51 6.68
N TYR A 82 7.91 11.60 6.67
CA TYR A 82 7.21 12.60 5.85
C TYR A 82 6.81 13.86 6.60
N LEU A 83 6.60 13.79 7.92
CA LEU A 83 6.15 14.91 8.73
C LEU A 83 7.31 15.47 9.54
N THR A 84 7.54 16.77 9.42
CA THR A 84 8.45 17.51 10.30
C THR A 84 7.77 17.77 11.65
N GLU A 85 8.56 18.11 12.69
CA GLU A 85 8.01 18.54 13.98
C GLU A 85 7.04 19.72 13.83
N ASN A 86 7.32 20.67 12.91
CA ASN A 86 6.42 21.77 12.61
C ASN A 86 5.09 21.30 12.00
N ASP A 87 5.11 20.24 11.18
CA ASP A 87 3.88 19.68 10.60
C ASP A 87 3.07 18.93 11.66
N LEU A 88 3.73 18.18 12.53
CA LEU A 88 3.09 17.56 13.69
C LEU A 88 2.44 18.60 14.62
N ASP A 89 3.12 19.71 14.86
CA ASP A 89 2.57 20.83 15.63
C ASP A 89 1.36 21.49 14.95
N LYS A 90 1.37 21.67 13.62
CA LYS A 90 0.20 22.14 12.87
C LYS A 90 -0.98 21.20 13.07
N LEU A 91 -0.75 19.87 12.90
CA LEU A 91 -1.79 18.84 13.07
C LEU A 91 -2.36 18.85 14.49
N ARG A 92 -1.50 18.96 15.54
CA ARG A 92 -1.94 19.09 16.96
C ARG A 92 -2.83 20.32 17.19
N ARG A 93 -2.60 21.41 16.45
CA ARG A 93 -3.39 22.65 16.51
C ARG A 93 -4.61 22.65 15.58
N GLY A 94 -4.98 21.51 15.00
CA GLY A 94 -6.11 21.37 14.09
C GLY A 94 -5.91 21.98 12.70
N LYS A 95 -4.66 22.26 12.31
CA LYS A 95 -4.31 22.75 10.97
C LYS A 95 -3.89 21.60 10.07
N ASP A 96 -4.01 21.79 8.76
CA ASP A 96 -3.54 20.82 7.78
C ASP A 96 -2.00 20.87 7.64
N ALA A 97 -1.40 19.70 7.41
CA ALA A 97 -0.05 19.55 6.86
C ALA A 97 -0.10 19.21 5.38
N VAL A 98 0.95 19.57 4.63
CA VAL A 98 1.07 19.27 3.20
C VAL A 98 2.14 18.22 3.02
N VAL A 99 1.78 17.09 2.42
CA VAL A 99 2.66 15.95 2.18
C VAL A 99 2.64 15.55 0.71
N GLY A 100 3.51 14.59 0.35
CA GLY A 100 3.62 14.05 -1.00
C GLY A 100 4.90 14.50 -1.72
N PHE A 101 5.33 13.74 -2.71
CA PHE A 101 6.54 14.01 -3.50
C PHE A 101 6.24 14.90 -4.71
N GLU A 102 5.86 14.29 -5.82
CA GLU A 102 5.56 15.01 -7.07
C GLU A 102 4.24 15.77 -6.96
N LYS A 103 3.21 15.13 -6.43
CA LYS A 103 1.90 15.74 -6.15
C LYS A 103 1.74 16.00 -4.66
N LYS A 104 1.39 17.23 -4.32
CA LYS A 104 1.16 17.64 -2.93
C LYS A 104 -0.31 17.56 -2.60
N PHE A 105 -0.63 16.98 -1.45
CA PHE A 105 -1.98 16.93 -0.89
C PHE A 105 -1.98 17.29 0.59
N LYS A 106 -3.16 17.62 1.10
CA LYS A 106 -3.34 18.00 2.50
C LYS A 106 -3.80 16.80 3.31
N ILE A 107 -3.22 16.67 4.49
CA ILE A 107 -3.69 15.77 5.54
C ILE A 107 -4.04 16.57 6.78
N ASN A 108 -4.96 16.06 7.57
CA ASN A 108 -5.33 16.64 8.86
C ASN A 108 -5.00 15.66 9.99
N ARG A 109 -5.25 16.06 11.24
CA ARG A 109 -5.02 15.20 12.41
C ARG A 109 -5.84 13.91 12.34
N GLN A 110 -7.09 13.99 11.87
CA GLN A 110 -7.96 12.82 11.74
C GLN A 110 -7.37 11.76 10.80
N PHE A 111 -6.73 12.17 9.70
CA PHE A 111 -6.04 11.22 8.82
C PHE A 111 -4.90 10.48 9.56
N LEU A 112 -4.08 11.23 10.31
CA LEU A 112 -2.98 10.61 11.06
C LEU A 112 -3.49 9.66 12.17
N ASP A 113 -4.55 10.05 12.87
CA ASP A 113 -5.20 9.20 13.86
C ASP A 113 -5.80 7.95 13.21
N SER A 114 -6.40 8.07 12.02
CA SER A 114 -6.94 6.93 11.28
C SER A 114 -5.86 5.92 10.83
N LEU A 115 -4.63 6.38 10.56
CA LEU A 115 -3.50 5.47 10.30
C LEU A 115 -3.09 4.68 11.55
N ALA A 116 -3.13 5.32 12.72
CA ALA A 116 -2.83 4.64 13.99
C ALA A 116 -3.92 3.63 14.38
N GLU A 117 -5.20 3.97 14.12
CA GLU A 117 -6.34 3.09 14.36
C GLU A 117 -6.37 1.90 13.40
N ASN A 118 -5.85 2.07 12.17
CA ASN A 118 -5.77 1.03 11.13
C ASN A 118 -4.32 0.54 10.95
N ASP A 119 -3.69 0.14 12.05
CA ASP A 119 -2.35 -0.42 12.03
C ASP A 119 -2.37 -1.84 11.45
N ILE A 120 -1.97 -1.97 10.19
CA ILE A 120 -1.92 -3.23 9.44
C ILE A 120 -1.07 -4.29 10.15
N MET A 121 -0.05 -3.87 10.91
CA MET A 121 0.80 -4.79 11.67
C MET A 121 0.03 -5.57 12.77
N GLN A 122 -1.16 -5.10 13.18
CA GLN A 122 -1.99 -5.76 14.20
C GLN A 122 -2.94 -6.80 13.60
N TYR A 123 -3.23 -6.74 12.30
CA TYR A 123 -4.22 -7.60 11.64
C TYR A 123 -3.63 -8.96 11.25
N ASP A 124 -4.52 -9.94 11.06
CA ASP A 124 -4.18 -11.29 10.63
C ASP A 124 -4.57 -11.47 9.15
N PHE A 125 -3.58 -11.86 8.34
CA PHE A 125 -3.71 -12.15 6.91
C PHE A 125 -3.32 -13.59 6.57
N SER A 126 -3.09 -14.45 7.55
CA SER A 126 -2.66 -15.84 7.34
C SER A 126 -3.61 -16.65 6.45
N ALA A 127 -4.92 -16.30 6.48
CA ALA A 127 -5.91 -16.90 5.58
C ALA A 127 -5.66 -16.63 4.08
N PHE A 128 -4.80 -15.70 3.74
CA PHE A 128 -4.47 -15.31 2.35
C PHE A 128 -3.04 -15.71 1.96
N ALA A 129 -2.36 -16.55 2.77
CA ALA A 129 -0.95 -16.90 2.56
C ALA A 129 -0.69 -17.50 1.17
N ASP A 130 -1.55 -18.38 0.68
CA ASP A 130 -1.39 -19.02 -0.63
C ASP A 130 -1.70 -18.09 -1.82
N SER A 131 -2.40 -16.97 -1.59
CA SER A 131 -2.84 -16.03 -2.62
C SER A 131 -2.16 -14.66 -2.55
N MET A 132 -1.16 -14.50 -1.66
CA MET A 132 -0.47 -13.22 -1.47
C MET A 132 1.04 -13.37 -1.58
N LEU A 133 1.65 -12.57 -2.47
CA LEU A 133 3.09 -12.45 -2.62
C LEU A 133 3.53 -11.04 -2.26
N ILE A 134 4.57 -10.94 -1.42
CA ILE A 134 5.26 -9.68 -1.14
C ILE A 134 6.63 -9.71 -1.82
N MET A 135 6.96 -8.64 -2.54
CA MET A 135 8.30 -8.40 -3.06
C MET A 135 8.87 -7.09 -2.53
N HIS A 136 10.09 -7.13 -1.99
CA HIS A 136 10.66 -5.97 -1.31
C HIS A 136 12.13 -5.77 -1.65
N GLY A 137 12.52 -4.52 -1.93
CA GLY A 137 13.89 -4.17 -2.22
C GLY A 137 14.75 -4.09 -0.95
N THR A 138 15.93 -4.75 -0.95
CA THR A 138 16.80 -4.74 0.24
C THR A 138 17.48 -3.39 0.52
N ARG A 139 17.37 -2.42 -0.41
CA ARG A 139 17.83 -1.03 -0.27
C ARG A 139 16.69 -0.01 -0.26
N ASP A 140 15.50 -0.45 0.15
CA ASP A 140 14.36 0.46 0.29
C ASP A 140 14.58 1.40 1.49
N GLU A 141 14.78 2.70 1.19
CA GLU A 141 14.97 3.75 2.19
C GLU A 141 13.64 4.39 2.64
N THR A 142 12.54 4.04 1.98
CA THR A 142 11.21 4.60 2.24
C THR A 142 10.40 3.71 3.18
N VAL A 143 10.36 2.42 2.89
CA VAL A 143 9.69 1.41 3.72
C VAL A 143 10.75 0.47 4.28
N PRO A 144 11.00 0.48 5.59
CA PRO A 144 12.00 -0.40 6.19
C PRO A 144 11.65 -1.87 6.00
N ILE A 145 12.54 -2.63 5.34
CA ILE A 145 12.33 -4.05 5.05
C ILE A 145 12.05 -4.89 6.30
N ASP A 146 12.63 -4.52 7.44
CA ASP A 146 12.44 -5.26 8.70
C ASP A 146 10.98 -5.21 9.20
N ALA A 147 10.24 -4.15 8.92
CA ALA A 147 8.81 -4.11 9.21
C ALA A 147 8.05 -5.12 8.34
N VAL A 148 8.41 -5.20 7.06
CA VAL A 148 7.78 -6.13 6.11
C VAL A 148 8.14 -7.59 6.40
N ARG A 149 9.39 -7.87 6.81
CA ARG A 149 9.80 -9.21 7.28
C ARG A 149 8.95 -9.68 8.45
N ARG A 150 8.79 -8.83 9.49
CA ARG A 150 7.94 -9.16 10.65
C ARG A 150 6.48 -9.35 10.26
N PHE A 151 5.97 -8.55 9.35
CA PHE A 151 4.61 -8.68 8.84
C PHE A 151 4.41 -10.00 8.07
N ALA A 152 5.33 -10.34 7.18
CA ALA A 152 5.30 -11.58 6.40
C ALA A 152 5.42 -12.82 7.32
N GLU A 153 6.38 -12.82 8.23
CA GLU A 153 6.58 -13.91 9.20
C GLU A 153 5.35 -14.13 10.09
N LYS A 154 4.76 -13.03 10.63
CA LYS A 154 3.55 -13.11 11.48
C LYS A 154 2.38 -13.77 10.76
N ASN A 155 2.24 -13.54 9.46
CA ASN A 155 1.10 -13.95 8.65
C ASN A 155 1.39 -15.15 7.72
N ASP A 156 2.57 -15.76 7.84
CA ASP A 156 3.04 -16.88 6.97
C ASP A 156 2.97 -16.55 5.47
N LEU A 157 3.24 -15.28 5.12
CA LEU A 157 3.17 -14.79 3.74
C LEU A 157 4.49 -15.02 3.00
N MET A 158 4.41 -15.32 1.71
CA MET A 158 5.58 -15.40 0.84
C MET A 158 6.22 -14.02 0.68
N LEU A 159 7.51 -13.90 1.04
CA LEU A 159 8.32 -12.70 0.87
C LEU A 159 9.54 -12.99 0.00
N ILE A 160 9.62 -12.32 -1.16
CA ILE A 160 10.81 -12.32 -2.02
C ILE A 160 11.57 -11.01 -1.79
N GLU A 161 12.81 -11.13 -1.32
CA GLU A 161 13.71 -9.99 -1.13
C GLU A 161 14.56 -9.79 -2.39
N ILE A 162 14.35 -8.67 -3.10
CA ILE A 162 15.10 -8.35 -4.32
C ILE A 162 16.35 -7.58 -3.94
N ASN A 163 17.49 -8.27 -4.05
CA ASN A 163 18.77 -7.74 -3.60
C ASN A 163 19.19 -6.50 -4.36
N GLY A 164 19.47 -5.42 -3.63
CA GLY A 164 19.95 -4.14 -4.16
C GLY A 164 18.86 -3.25 -4.77
N ALA A 165 17.59 -3.68 -4.83
CA ALA A 165 16.49 -2.85 -5.29
C ALA A 165 16.18 -1.73 -4.27
N ASP A 166 15.94 -0.51 -4.78
CA ASP A 166 15.39 0.61 -4.02
C ASP A 166 13.85 0.56 -4.01
N HIS A 167 13.19 1.51 -3.33
CA HIS A 167 11.73 1.59 -3.26
C HIS A 167 11.03 1.61 -4.62
N MET A 168 11.62 2.29 -5.59
CA MET A 168 11.05 2.48 -6.93
C MET A 168 11.48 1.42 -7.95
N PHE A 169 12.40 0.52 -7.58
CA PHE A 169 13.01 -0.46 -8.49
C PHE A 169 13.56 0.19 -9.75
N LYS A 170 14.36 1.28 -9.57
CA LYS A 170 14.92 2.07 -10.68
C LYS A 170 15.89 1.29 -11.56
N ASP A 171 16.53 0.25 -11.02
CA ASP A 171 17.36 -0.65 -11.80
C ASP A 171 16.47 -1.52 -12.71
N PRO A 172 16.63 -1.45 -14.06
CA PRO A 172 15.82 -2.23 -14.99
C PRO A 172 15.89 -3.75 -14.77
N ALA A 173 17.03 -4.26 -14.31
CA ALA A 173 17.19 -5.70 -14.04
C ALA A 173 16.31 -6.10 -12.85
N ARG A 174 16.26 -5.27 -11.79
CA ARG A 174 15.41 -5.52 -10.61
C ARG A 174 13.94 -5.35 -10.93
N MET A 175 13.60 -4.40 -11.77
CA MET A 175 12.22 -4.25 -12.26
C MET A 175 11.80 -5.45 -13.11
N SER A 176 12.68 -6.00 -13.96
CA SER A 176 12.39 -7.19 -14.75
C SER A 176 12.21 -8.43 -13.88
N GLU A 177 13.03 -8.61 -12.85
CA GLU A 177 12.89 -9.65 -11.84
C GLU A 177 11.50 -9.59 -11.18
N TYR A 178 11.13 -8.42 -10.66
CA TYR A 178 9.81 -8.17 -10.08
C TYR A 178 8.65 -8.50 -11.04
N VAL A 179 8.73 -8.06 -12.29
CA VAL A 179 7.66 -8.30 -13.28
C VAL A 179 7.52 -9.79 -13.59
N ASN A 180 8.64 -10.51 -13.77
CA ASN A 180 8.62 -11.95 -14.05
C ASN A 180 8.00 -12.73 -12.89
N ASP A 181 8.47 -12.48 -11.65
CA ASP A 181 7.93 -13.14 -10.46
C ASP A 181 6.44 -12.83 -10.24
N THR A 182 6.02 -11.57 -10.56
CA THR A 182 4.61 -11.20 -10.52
C THR A 182 3.77 -12.01 -11.50
N VAL A 183 4.24 -12.14 -12.75
CA VAL A 183 3.54 -12.89 -13.79
C VAL A 183 3.47 -14.37 -13.42
N ASP A 184 4.59 -14.95 -13.00
CA ASP A 184 4.66 -16.35 -12.60
C ASP A 184 3.70 -16.65 -11.44
N PHE A 185 3.62 -15.77 -10.44
CA PHE A 185 2.71 -15.94 -9.30
C PHE A 185 1.23 -15.80 -9.68
N ILE A 186 0.88 -14.86 -10.55
CA ILE A 186 -0.52 -14.64 -10.93
C ILE A 186 -1.07 -15.75 -11.83
N PHE A 187 -0.21 -16.38 -12.65
CA PHE A 187 -0.61 -17.39 -13.63
C PHE A 187 -0.20 -18.82 -13.26
N SER A 188 0.35 -19.04 -12.04
CA SER A 188 0.57 -20.39 -11.49
C SER A 188 -0.73 -21.00 -10.97
#